data_265ba87f3c79ec9d9950ea32829f8ff3
#
_entry.id   265ba87f3c79ec9d9950ea32829f8ff3
#
_cell.length_a   1.000
_cell.length_b   1.000
_cell.length_c   1.000
_cell.angle_alpha   90.00
_cell.angle_beta   90.00
_cell.angle_gamma   90.00
#
_symmetry.space_group_name_H-M   'P 1'
#
loop_
_entity.id
_entity.type
_entity.pdbx_description
1 polymer ?
#
loop_
_entity_poly.entity_id
_entity_poly.type
_entity_poly.pdbx_seq_one_letter_code
_entity_poly.pdbx_strand_id
1 'polypeptide(L)'
;MDEKIIGLDKNKDIDRRLEETTKELQREREKLMAVIRMSGDLIFEYDIAKDQMHYAGPEEGSLYCGQITEGYTEQLLREVDNRTDAVEQQLAEALHSGKPDICIELCKTDEEGNPHWMKVIGQTFYNEKKEPERVLGKVCDIDAQKKKERELQDRKS
;
A
#
# COMPACT_ATOMS: atom_id res chain seq x y z
N MET A 1 -16.94 21.88 -46.64
CA MET A 1 -16.04 22.72 -45.82
C MET A 1 -16.49 22.85 -44.37
N ASP A 2 -17.75 22.92 -44.11
CA ASP A 2 -18.29 23.09 -42.73
C ASP A 2 -18.07 21.86 -41.86
N GLU A 3 -18.05 20.64 -42.41
CA GLU A 3 -17.83 19.42 -41.66
C GLU A 3 -16.41 19.32 -41.07
N LYS A 4 -15.38 19.84 -41.76
CA LYS A 4 -14.01 19.84 -41.27
C LYS A 4 -13.84 20.82 -40.10
N ILE A 5 -14.52 21.93 -40.14
CA ILE A 5 -14.46 22.94 -39.07
C ILE A 5 -15.16 22.44 -37.82
N ILE A 6 -16.29 21.75 -37.94
CA ILE A 6 -17.03 21.13 -36.84
C ILE A 6 -16.19 19.98 -36.21
N GLY A 7 -15.50 19.21 -37.02
CA GLY A 7 -14.62 18.13 -36.53
C GLY A 7 -13.43 18.67 -35.73
N LEU A 8 -12.83 19.78 -36.20
CA LEU A 8 -11.72 20.43 -35.48
C LEU A 8 -12.17 21.01 -34.12
N ASP A 9 -13.36 21.61 -34.05
CA ASP A 9 -13.89 22.15 -32.81
C ASP A 9 -14.21 21.02 -31.79
N LYS A 10 -14.74 19.90 -32.26
CA LYS A 10 -14.97 18.72 -31.41
C LYS A 10 -13.68 18.16 -30.85
N ASN A 11 -12.63 18.11 -31.63
CA ASN A 11 -11.31 17.63 -31.20
C ASN A 11 -10.71 18.55 -30.15
N LYS A 12 -10.84 19.87 -30.31
CA LYS A 12 -10.38 20.84 -29.34
C LYS A 12 -11.15 20.75 -28.01
N ASP A 13 -12.46 20.47 -28.08
CA ASP A 13 -13.28 20.29 -26.88
C ASP A 13 -12.89 19.02 -26.13
N ILE A 14 -12.61 17.92 -26.83
CA ILE A 14 -12.15 16.66 -26.25
C ILE A 14 -10.78 16.86 -25.59
N ASP A 15 -9.85 17.52 -26.28
CA ASP A 15 -8.52 17.80 -25.74
C ASP A 15 -8.60 18.66 -24.47
N ARG A 16 -9.46 19.68 -24.46
CA ARG A 16 -9.66 20.53 -23.30
C ARG A 16 -10.25 19.75 -22.12
N ARG A 17 -11.22 18.87 -22.35
CA ARG A 17 -11.81 18.03 -21.32
C ARG A 17 -10.79 17.05 -20.76
N LEU A 18 -9.93 16.50 -21.60
CA LEU A 18 -8.85 15.59 -21.17
C LEU A 18 -7.85 16.35 -20.29
N GLU A 19 -7.48 17.58 -20.67
CA GLU A 19 -6.58 18.40 -19.87
C GLU A 19 -7.19 18.76 -18.52
N GLU A 20 -8.47 19.14 -18.48
CA GLU A 20 -9.17 19.44 -17.25
C GLU A 20 -9.25 18.22 -16.33
N THR A 21 -9.58 17.05 -16.88
CA THR A 21 -9.65 15.80 -16.14
C THR A 21 -8.27 15.41 -15.59
N THR A 22 -7.23 15.58 -16.38
CA THR A 22 -5.85 15.31 -15.96
C THR A 22 -5.44 16.22 -14.80
N LYS A 23 -5.80 17.51 -14.88
CA LYS A 23 -5.51 18.47 -13.81
C LYS A 23 -6.26 18.13 -12.52
N GLU A 24 -7.52 17.73 -12.62
CA GLU A 24 -8.31 17.29 -11.47
C GLU A 24 -7.72 16.06 -10.82
N LEU A 25 -7.31 15.07 -11.60
CA LEU A 25 -6.66 13.85 -11.10
C LEU A 25 -5.34 14.17 -10.40
N GLN A 26 -4.55 15.09 -10.97
CA GLN A 26 -3.29 15.53 -10.34
C GLN A 26 -3.55 16.21 -9.00
N ARG A 27 -4.56 17.08 -8.91
CA ARG A 27 -4.93 17.77 -7.67
C ARG A 27 -5.37 16.78 -6.59
N GLU A 28 -6.19 15.80 -6.95
CA GLU A 28 -6.62 14.76 -6.03
C GLU A 28 -5.45 13.92 -5.57
N ARG A 29 -4.56 13.56 -6.49
CA ARG A 29 -3.33 12.82 -6.16
C ARG A 29 -2.45 13.60 -5.20
N GLU A 30 -2.26 14.90 -5.43
CA GLU A 30 -1.49 15.77 -4.55
C GLU A 30 -2.10 15.86 -3.15
N LYS A 31 -3.42 15.95 -3.05
CA LYS A 31 -4.13 15.95 -1.77
C LYS A 31 -3.93 14.65 -1.01
N LEU A 32 -4.06 13.52 -1.71
CA LEU A 32 -3.86 12.20 -1.13
C LEU A 32 -2.42 12.03 -0.64
N MET A 33 -1.43 12.45 -1.45
CA MET A 33 -0.03 12.39 -1.08
C MET A 33 0.28 13.28 0.13
N ALA A 34 -0.37 14.43 0.24
CA ALA A 34 -0.22 15.31 1.39
C ALA A 34 -0.77 14.66 2.66
N VAL A 35 -1.94 14.01 2.58
CA VAL A 35 -2.53 13.27 3.72
C VAL A 35 -1.60 12.12 4.15
N ILE A 36 -1.06 11.38 3.19
CA ILE A 36 -0.11 10.29 3.44
C ILE A 36 1.12 10.82 4.18
N ARG A 37 1.70 11.94 3.72
CA ARG A 37 2.86 12.56 4.37
C ARG A 37 2.56 13.01 5.79
N MET A 38 1.36 13.53 6.02
CA MET A 38 0.93 13.98 7.35
C MET A 38 0.71 12.82 8.32
N SER A 39 0.25 11.68 7.84
CA SER A 39 0.00 10.50 8.69
C SER A 39 1.29 9.83 9.16
N GLY A 40 2.39 10.00 8.44
CA GLY A 40 3.66 9.35 8.76
C GLY A 40 3.68 7.85 8.47
N ASP A 41 2.64 7.31 7.87
CA ASP A 41 2.54 5.88 7.57
C ASP A 41 3.14 5.54 6.22
N LEU A 42 3.63 4.31 6.08
CA LEU A 42 4.10 3.78 4.82
C LEU A 42 2.91 3.23 4.04
N ILE A 43 2.71 3.74 2.83
CA ILE A 43 1.61 3.29 1.96
C ILE A 43 2.17 2.29 0.95
N PHE A 44 1.38 1.26 0.64
CA PHE A 44 1.78 0.28 -0.35
C PHE A 44 0.67 0.00 -1.35
N GLU A 45 1.08 -0.35 -2.56
CA GLU A 45 0.23 -0.90 -3.60
C GLU A 45 0.86 -2.20 -4.07
N TYR A 46 0.11 -3.29 -3.98
CA TYR A 46 0.58 -4.61 -4.36
C TYR A 46 -0.23 -5.13 -5.55
N ASP A 47 0.45 -5.45 -6.64
CA ASP A 47 -0.15 -6.09 -7.83
C ASP A 47 -0.04 -7.60 -7.65
N ILE A 48 -1.18 -8.27 -7.51
CA ILE A 48 -1.22 -9.70 -7.20
C ILE A 48 -0.70 -10.54 -8.37
N ALA A 49 -1.15 -10.23 -9.58
CA ALA A 49 -0.78 -11.01 -10.77
C ALA A 49 0.71 -10.90 -11.10
N LYS A 50 1.28 -9.72 -10.95
CA LYS A 50 2.68 -9.46 -11.25
C LYS A 50 3.62 -9.70 -10.08
N ASP A 51 3.08 -9.92 -8.88
CA ASP A 51 3.82 -10.02 -7.63
C ASP A 51 4.76 -8.82 -7.44
N GLN A 52 4.24 -7.62 -7.70
CA GLN A 52 4.97 -6.36 -7.58
C GLN A 52 4.49 -5.54 -6.40
N MET A 53 5.40 -5.12 -5.56
CA MET A 53 5.13 -4.25 -4.43
C MET A 53 5.69 -2.86 -4.70
N HIS A 54 4.84 -1.84 -4.54
CA HIS A 54 5.23 -0.44 -4.67
C HIS A 54 4.97 0.28 -3.34
N TYR A 55 6.00 0.87 -2.78
CA TYR A 55 5.92 1.61 -1.53
C TYR A 55 6.00 3.10 -1.76
N ALA A 56 5.20 3.85 -1.00
CA ALA A 56 5.29 5.30 -0.93
C ALA A 56 5.38 5.71 0.54
N GLY A 57 6.49 6.27 0.93
CA GLY A 57 6.71 6.71 2.30
C GLY A 57 6.46 8.19 2.49
N PRO A 58 6.34 8.64 3.75
CA PRO A 58 6.12 10.05 4.05
C PRO A 58 7.34 10.93 3.81
N GLU A 59 8.54 10.37 3.77
CA GLU A 59 9.79 11.11 3.60
C GLU A 59 10.41 10.86 2.23
N GLU A 60 10.81 11.93 1.55
CA GLU A 60 11.61 11.83 0.35
C GLU A 60 12.98 11.28 0.74
N GLY A 61 13.41 10.21 0.09
CA GLY A 61 14.66 9.55 0.40
C GLY A 61 14.58 8.41 1.39
N SER A 62 13.38 8.07 1.89
CA SER A 62 13.24 6.82 2.64
C SER A 62 13.55 5.65 1.69
N LEU A 63 14.16 4.59 2.23
CA LEU A 63 14.57 3.40 1.47
C LEU A 63 13.43 2.76 0.65
N TYR A 64 12.19 3.10 0.97
CA TYR A 64 11.00 2.49 0.39
C TYR A 64 10.20 3.43 -0.51
N CYS A 65 10.56 4.71 -0.58
CA CYS A 65 9.80 5.70 -1.34
C CYS A 65 10.03 5.53 -2.85
N GLY A 66 8.95 5.25 -3.59
CA GLY A 66 9.00 5.07 -5.03
C GLY A 66 9.65 3.78 -5.51
N GLN A 67 10.02 2.90 -4.60
CA GLN A 67 10.65 1.64 -4.94
C GLN A 67 9.62 0.60 -5.40
N ILE A 68 9.87 -0.04 -6.53
CA ILE A 68 9.06 -1.13 -7.05
C ILE A 68 9.87 -2.42 -6.87
N THR A 69 9.32 -3.38 -6.13
CA THR A 69 9.96 -4.68 -5.92
C THR A 69 9.21 -5.75 -6.68
N GLU A 70 9.86 -6.38 -7.64
CA GLU A 70 9.33 -7.51 -8.40
C GLU A 70 9.60 -8.82 -7.65
N GLY A 71 8.69 -9.78 -7.78
CA GLY A 71 8.80 -11.06 -7.07
C GLY A 71 8.76 -10.91 -5.56
N TYR A 72 7.92 -10.02 -5.08
CA TYR A 72 7.89 -9.62 -3.68
C TYR A 72 7.61 -10.78 -2.73
N THR A 73 6.53 -11.52 -2.97
CA THR A 73 6.18 -12.64 -2.09
C THR A 73 7.13 -13.81 -2.23
N GLU A 74 7.73 -14.01 -3.40
CA GLU A 74 8.77 -15.01 -3.61
C GLU A 74 9.98 -14.72 -2.73
N GLN A 75 10.43 -13.46 -2.69
CA GLN A 75 11.53 -13.03 -1.83
C GLN A 75 11.20 -13.20 -0.36
N LEU A 76 9.99 -12.82 0.05
CA LEU A 76 9.54 -13.00 1.42
C LEU A 76 9.61 -14.46 1.85
N LEU A 77 9.12 -15.37 1.01
CA LEU A 77 9.07 -16.79 1.31
C LEU A 77 10.46 -17.43 1.30
N ARG A 78 11.41 -16.90 0.53
CA ARG A 78 12.80 -17.38 0.55
C ARG A 78 13.52 -17.02 1.84
N GLU A 79 13.16 -15.91 2.45
CA GLU A 79 13.73 -15.46 3.72
C GLU A 79 13.18 -16.23 4.93
N VAL A 80 12.13 -17.04 4.71
CA VAL A 80 11.53 -17.87 5.74
C VAL A 80 12.37 -19.12 5.93
N ASP A 81 13.35 -19.03 6.81
CA ASP A 81 14.26 -20.13 7.16
C ASP A 81 13.61 -20.98 8.27
N ASN A 82 12.75 -21.93 7.89
CA ASN A 82 12.15 -22.92 8.81
C ASN A 82 11.53 -22.36 10.10
N ARG A 83 11.18 -21.08 10.11
CA ARG A 83 10.53 -20.46 11.27
C ARG A 83 9.03 -20.71 11.20
N THR A 84 8.47 -21.24 12.27
CA THR A 84 7.02 -21.50 12.38
C THR A 84 6.18 -20.24 12.48
N ASP A 85 6.79 -19.10 12.91
CA ASP A 85 6.12 -17.83 13.13
C ASP A 85 6.66 -16.73 12.20
N ALA A 86 6.91 -17.08 10.94
CA ALA A 86 7.49 -16.13 10.01
C ALA A 86 6.49 -15.03 9.67
N VAL A 87 6.83 -13.80 10.02
CA VAL A 87 6.08 -12.60 9.69
C VAL A 87 5.89 -12.48 8.17
N GLU A 88 6.93 -12.84 7.43
CA GLU A 88 6.96 -12.82 5.97
C GLU A 88 5.90 -13.76 5.37
N GLN A 89 5.73 -14.93 5.95
CA GLN A 89 4.71 -15.88 5.52
C GLN A 89 3.30 -15.36 5.79
N GLN A 90 3.07 -14.78 6.97
CA GLN A 90 1.78 -14.19 7.32
C GLN A 90 1.39 -13.06 6.37
N LEU A 91 2.36 -12.21 6.03
CA LEU A 91 2.15 -11.10 5.11
C LEU A 91 1.83 -11.62 3.70
N ALA A 92 2.59 -12.59 3.20
CA ALA A 92 2.35 -13.18 1.89
C ALA A 92 0.96 -13.83 1.80
N GLU A 93 0.57 -14.58 2.81
CA GLU A 93 -0.76 -15.20 2.88
C GLU A 93 -1.88 -14.17 2.88
N ALA A 94 -1.71 -13.08 3.64
CA ALA A 94 -2.69 -11.99 3.70
C ALA A 94 -2.87 -11.30 2.35
N LEU A 95 -1.76 -11.01 1.66
CA LEU A 95 -1.79 -10.36 0.36
C LEU A 95 -2.48 -11.22 -0.71
N HIS A 96 -2.35 -12.54 -0.63
CA HIS A 96 -2.95 -13.49 -1.58
C HIS A 96 -4.27 -14.07 -1.10
N SER A 97 -4.78 -13.65 0.07
CA SER A 97 -6.01 -14.21 0.65
C SER A 97 -7.28 -13.89 -0.14
N GLY A 98 -7.27 -12.79 -0.89
CA GLY A 98 -8.45 -12.33 -1.62
C GLY A 98 -9.55 -11.75 -0.73
N LYS A 99 -9.30 -11.58 0.56
CA LYS A 99 -10.26 -10.97 1.48
C LYS A 99 -10.39 -9.46 1.19
N PRO A 100 -11.63 -8.92 1.21
CA PRO A 100 -11.81 -7.49 0.89
C PRO A 100 -11.10 -6.56 1.87
N ASP A 101 -11.06 -6.90 3.14
CA ASP A 101 -10.37 -6.12 4.17
C ASP A 101 -9.26 -6.95 4.79
N ILE A 102 -8.06 -6.37 4.84
CA ILE A 102 -6.89 -6.98 5.45
C ILE A 102 -6.50 -6.14 6.66
N CYS A 103 -6.40 -6.78 7.82
CA CYS A 103 -5.94 -6.12 9.04
C CYS A 103 -5.17 -7.14 9.87
N ILE A 104 -3.84 -7.01 9.88
CA ILE A 104 -2.98 -7.94 10.61
C ILE A 104 -1.95 -7.16 11.43
N GLU A 105 -1.62 -7.69 12.60
CA GLU A 105 -0.53 -7.18 13.42
C GLU A 105 0.65 -8.13 13.29
N LEU A 106 1.82 -7.57 13.02
CA LEU A 106 3.04 -8.33 12.80
C LEU A 106 4.11 -7.86 13.78
N CYS A 107 4.83 -8.82 14.37
CA CYS A 107 5.95 -8.52 15.24
C CYS A 107 7.24 -9.06 14.61
N LYS A 108 8.16 -8.16 14.30
CA LYS A 108 9.46 -8.53 13.76
C LYS A 108 10.54 -8.14 14.77
N THR A 109 11.42 -9.09 15.08
CA THR A 109 12.54 -8.85 15.97
C THR A 109 13.72 -8.29 15.18
N ASP A 110 14.32 -7.19 15.66
CA ASP A 110 15.50 -6.60 15.02
C ASP A 110 16.77 -7.39 15.34
N GLU A 111 17.91 -6.94 14.80
CA GLU A 111 19.20 -7.60 15.01
C GLU A 111 19.64 -7.62 16.48
N GLU A 112 19.19 -6.64 17.25
CA GLU A 112 19.48 -6.53 18.68
C GLU A 112 18.56 -7.36 19.57
N GLY A 113 17.56 -8.04 18.97
CA GLY A 113 16.59 -8.85 19.68
C GLY A 113 15.37 -8.10 20.18
N ASN A 114 15.20 -6.84 19.81
CA ASN A 114 14.07 -6.04 20.22
C ASN A 114 12.86 -6.25 19.29
N PRO A 115 11.65 -6.48 19.85
CA PRO A 115 10.47 -6.65 19.03
C PRO A 115 9.95 -5.31 18.50
N HIS A 116 9.58 -5.30 17.23
CA HIS A 116 8.93 -4.17 16.58
C HIS A 116 7.56 -4.61 16.06
N TRP A 117 6.54 -3.91 16.51
CA TRP A 117 5.17 -4.21 16.11
C TRP A 117 4.71 -3.29 14.99
N MET A 118 4.10 -3.89 13.98
CA MET A 118 3.53 -3.18 12.83
C MET A 118 2.12 -3.66 12.61
N LYS A 119 1.27 -2.76 12.15
CA LYS A 119 -0.09 -3.08 11.75
C LYS A 119 -0.23 -2.85 10.26
N VAL A 120 -0.63 -3.87 9.53
CA VAL A 120 -0.87 -3.78 8.09
C VAL A 120 -2.38 -3.75 7.86
N ILE A 121 -2.85 -2.65 7.28
CA ILE A 121 -4.26 -2.46 6.95
C ILE A 121 -4.33 -2.29 5.44
N GLY A 122 -5.19 -3.06 4.78
CA GLY A 122 -5.33 -2.99 3.34
C GLY A 122 -6.72 -3.33 2.86
N GLN A 123 -6.97 -2.99 1.61
CA GLN A 123 -8.19 -3.36 0.91
C GLN A 123 -7.83 -4.02 -0.41
N THR A 124 -8.53 -5.10 -0.72
CA THR A 124 -8.34 -5.81 -1.97
C THR A 124 -9.32 -5.26 -3.01
N PHE A 125 -8.78 -4.92 -4.18
CA PHE A 125 -9.57 -4.49 -5.32
C PHE A 125 -9.65 -5.64 -6.33
N TYR A 126 -10.84 -5.83 -6.87
CA TYR A 126 -11.14 -6.94 -7.78
C TYR A 126 -11.27 -6.42 -9.21
N ASN A 127 -10.96 -7.28 -10.18
CA ASN A 127 -11.16 -6.97 -11.60
C ASN A 127 -12.62 -7.18 -12.01
N GLU A 128 -12.92 -7.00 -13.29
CA GLU A 128 -14.27 -7.17 -13.84
C GLU A 128 -14.82 -8.58 -13.62
N LYS A 129 -13.95 -9.58 -13.54
CA LYS A 129 -14.31 -10.98 -13.29
C LYS A 129 -14.43 -11.31 -11.81
N LYS A 130 -14.32 -10.32 -10.93
CA LYS A 130 -14.35 -10.46 -9.47
C LYS A 130 -13.16 -11.27 -8.92
N GLU A 131 -12.04 -11.28 -9.64
CA GLU A 131 -10.80 -11.88 -9.18
C GLU A 131 -9.95 -10.82 -8.48
N PRO A 132 -9.25 -11.16 -7.39
CA PRO A 132 -8.37 -10.20 -6.71
C PRO A 132 -7.28 -9.71 -7.66
N GLU A 133 -7.17 -8.39 -7.83
CA GLU A 133 -6.22 -7.77 -8.75
C GLU A 133 -5.08 -7.08 -8.03
N ARG A 134 -5.42 -6.28 -7.02
CA ARG A 134 -4.42 -5.52 -6.28
C ARG A 134 -4.87 -5.24 -4.85
N VAL A 135 -3.90 -4.96 -4.01
CA VAL A 135 -4.13 -4.58 -2.62
C VAL A 135 -3.52 -3.21 -2.38
N LEU A 136 -4.33 -2.28 -1.88
CA LEU A 136 -3.87 -0.97 -1.44
C LEU A 136 -3.97 -0.90 0.08
N GLY A 137 -2.92 -0.43 0.73
CA GLY A 137 -2.93 -0.37 2.16
C GLY A 137 -1.83 0.47 2.77
N LYS A 138 -1.71 0.38 4.07
CA LYS A 138 -0.70 1.10 4.82
C LYS A 138 -0.10 0.23 5.90
N VAL A 139 1.13 0.55 6.27
CA VAL A 139 1.84 -0.08 7.38
C VAL A 139 2.05 0.97 8.45
N CYS A 140 1.51 0.72 9.64
CA CYS A 140 1.60 1.60 10.78
C CYS A 140 2.55 1.02 11.82
N ASP A 141 3.40 1.85 12.41
CA ASP A 141 4.20 1.48 13.57
C ASP A 141 3.29 1.57 14.81
N ILE A 142 3.14 0.46 15.52
CA ILE A 142 2.29 0.39 16.71
C ILE A 142 3.09 0.03 17.96
N ASP A 143 4.39 0.25 17.98
CA ASP A 143 5.24 -0.04 19.15
C ASP A 143 4.77 0.72 20.38
N ALA A 144 4.48 2.01 20.25
CA ALA A 144 4.01 2.84 21.36
C ALA A 144 2.67 2.35 21.90
N GLN A 145 1.76 1.96 21.01
CA GLN A 145 0.46 1.43 21.41
C GLN A 145 0.60 0.12 22.16
N LYS A 146 1.45 -0.78 21.67
CA LYS A 146 1.71 -2.08 22.31
C LYS A 146 2.35 -1.90 23.69
N LYS A 147 3.23 -0.95 23.84
CA LYS A 147 3.85 -0.63 25.12
C LYS A 147 2.80 -0.16 26.15
N LYS A 148 1.89 0.71 25.73
CA LYS A 148 0.78 1.17 26.58
C LYS A 148 -0.13 0.01 27.00
N GLU A 149 -0.47 -0.88 26.09
CA GLU A 149 -1.28 -2.05 26.37
C GLU A 149 -0.65 -2.94 27.44
N ARG A 150 0.67 -3.17 27.34
CA ARG A 150 1.43 -3.95 28.33
C ARG A 150 1.44 -3.29 29.69
N GLU A 151 1.67 -1.97 29.75
CA GLU A 151 1.66 -1.21 30.99
C GLU A 151 0.28 -1.27 31.66
N LEU A 152 -0.80 -1.19 30.88
CA LEU A 152 -2.16 -1.31 31.38
C LEU A 152 -2.46 -2.70 31.92
N GLN A 153 -1.98 -3.74 31.25
CA GLN A 153 -2.14 -5.13 31.71
C GLN A 153 -1.38 -5.36 33.02
N ASP A 154 -0.16 -4.86 33.13
CA ASP A 154 0.66 -5.00 34.33
C ASP A 154 0.01 -4.29 35.53
N ARG A 155 -0.68 -3.17 35.30
CA ARG A 155 -1.41 -2.46 36.37
C ARG A 155 -2.66 -3.20 36.81
N LYS A 156 -3.26 -4.01 35.96
CA LYS A 156 -4.46 -4.80 36.30
C LYS A 156 -4.15 -6.12 36.99
N SER A 157 -2.93 -6.54 36.94
CA SER A 157 -2.47 -7.74 37.64
C SER A 157 -1.84 -7.36 38.97
#